data_f81a80ec3bcf547d8d48298867040e98
#
_entry.id   f81a80ec3bcf547d8d48298867040e98
#
_cell.length_a   1.000
_cell.length_b   1.000
_cell.length_c   1.000
_cell.angle_alpha   90.00
_cell.angle_beta   90.00
_cell.angle_gamma   90.00
#
_symmetry.space_group_name_H-M   'P 1'
#
loop_
_entity.id
_entity.type
_entity.pdbx_description
1 polymer ?
#
loop_
_entity_poly.entity_id
_entity_poly.type
_entity_poly.pdbx_seq_one_letter_code
_entity_poly.pdbx_strand_id
1 'polypeptide(L)' 'MEKTGCREKLLKYIDAGGKTIYEIRAHVGLKGMDALNGLLAEGKIEWDNERGLYRRAGK' A
#
# COMPACT_ATOMS: atom_id res chain seq x y z
N MET A 1 -10.61 2.43 16.35
CA MET A 1 -9.39 2.67 16.33
C MET A 1 -8.62 1.87 15.40
N GLU A 2 -8.99 0.72 15.09
CA GLU A 2 -8.23 -0.10 14.23
C GLU A 2 -8.32 0.28 12.77
N LYS A 3 -9.25 1.11 12.42
CA LYS A 3 -9.38 1.50 11.04
C LYS A 3 -8.18 2.19 10.50
N THR A 4 -7.63 3.08 11.31
CA THR A 4 -6.44 3.78 10.88
C THR A 4 -5.24 2.85 10.91
N GLY A 5 -5.29 1.85 11.77
CA GLY A 5 -4.23 0.89 11.86
C GLY A 5 -3.99 0.12 10.57
N CYS A 6 -5.06 -0.17 9.84
CA CYS A 6 -4.92 -0.91 8.58
C CYS A 6 -4.10 -0.13 7.56
N ARG A 7 -4.39 1.15 7.43
CA ARG A 7 -3.65 1.97 6.49
C ARG A 7 -2.21 2.14 6.91
N GLU A 8 -1.99 2.35 8.20
CA GLU A 8 -0.64 2.55 8.69
C GLU A 8 0.19 1.30 8.51
N LYS A 9 -0.39 0.14 8.78
CA LYS A 9 0.34 -1.11 8.61
C LYS A 9 0.70 -1.32 7.16
N LEU A 10 -0.24 -1.05 6.27
CA LEU A 10 0.02 -1.22 4.86
C LEU A 10 1.09 -0.24 4.38
N LEU A 11 1.02 0.99 4.84
CA LEU A 11 1.99 1.99 4.46
C LEU A 11 3.39 1.59 4.92
N LYS A 12 3.50 1.08 6.12
CA LYS A 12 4.79 0.62 6.64
C LYS A 12 5.31 -0.55 5.83
N TYR A 13 4.42 -1.45 5.46
CA TYR A 13 4.79 -2.62 4.68
C TYR A 13 5.38 -2.19 3.34
N ILE A 14 4.74 -1.24 2.69
CA ILE A 14 5.18 -0.74 1.40
C ILE A 14 6.45 0.10 1.56
N ASP A 15 6.52 0.88 2.64
CA ASP A 15 7.66 1.75 2.89
C ASP A 15 8.95 0.95 3.15
N ALA A 16 8.82 -0.24 3.68
CA ALA A 16 9.96 -1.10 3.93
C ALA A 16 10.63 -1.56 2.64
N GLY A 17 9.93 -1.44 1.54
CA GLY A 17 10.43 -1.81 0.23
C GLY A 17 9.23 -1.97 -0.68
N GLY A 18 9.36 -1.62 -1.93
CA GLY A 18 8.23 -1.74 -2.86
C GLY A 18 7.65 -3.13 -2.89
N LYS A 19 6.34 -3.21 -3.05
CA LYS A 19 5.62 -4.49 -3.04
C LYS A 19 4.72 -4.59 -4.24
N THR A 20 4.62 -5.80 -4.78
CA THR A 20 3.70 -6.04 -5.89
C THR A 20 2.28 -6.10 -5.36
N ILE A 21 1.32 -5.98 -6.27
CA ILE A 21 -0.09 -6.08 -5.88
C ILE A 21 -0.38 -7.45 -5.24
N TYR A 22 0.30 -8.46 -5.70
CA TYR A 22 0.10 -9.81 -5.15
C TYR A 22 0.59 -9.91 -3.73
N GLU A 23 1.73 -9.29 -3.45
CA GLU A 23 2.26 -9.28 -2.09
C GLU A 23 1.36 -8.50 -1.15
N ILE A 24 0.88 -7.35 -1.62
CA ILE A 24 -0.01 -6.53 -0.81
C ILE A 24 -1.30 -7.27 -0.52
N ARG A 25 -1.85 -7.90 -1.54
CA ARG A 25 -3.10 -8.62 -1.39
C ARG A 25 -2.96 -9.78 -0.42
N ALA A 26 -1.82 -10.47 -0.48
CA ALA A 26 -1.57 -11.57 0.45
C ALA A 26 -1.41 -11.06 1.87
N HIS A 27 -0.86 -9.86 2.01
CA HIS A 27 -0.61 -9.29 3.32
C HIS A 27 -1.89 -8.77 3.99
N VAL A 28 -2.74 -8.08 3.23
CA VAL A 28 -3.91 -7.42 3.81
C VAL A 28 -5.22 -8.11 3.49
N GLY A 29 -5.23 -9.00 2.51
CA GLY A 29 -6.45 -9.66 2.10
C GLY A 29 -7.36 -8.74 1.31
N LEU A 30 -8.52 -9.26 0.94
CA LEU A 30 -9.44 -8.48 0.13
C LEU A 30 -9.95 -7.23 0.83
N LYS A 31 -10.18 -7.35 2.13
CA LYS A 31 -10.67 -6.19 2.88
C LYS A 31 -9.66 -5.07 2.94
N GLY A 32 -8.39 -5.44 2.92
CA GLY A 32 -7.33 -4.45 2.99
C GLY A 32 -7.12 -3.69 1.71
N MET A 33 -7.73 -4.14 0.62
CA MET A 33 -7.58 -3.42 -0.64
C MET A 33 -8.20 -2.04 -0.61
N ASP A 34 -9.18 -1.83 0.26
CA ASP A 34 -9.73 -0.49 0.43
C ASP A 34 -8.68 0.45 1.00
N ALA A 35 -7.84 -0.05 1.89
CA ALA A 35 -6.77 0.77 2.44
C ALA A 35 -5.76 1.13 1.36
N LEU A 36 -5.47 0.19 0.47
CA LEU A 36 -4.57 0.46 -0.64
C LEU A 36 -5.13 1.56 -1.52
N ASN A 37 -6.40 1.45 -1.87
CA ASN A 37 -7.03 2.47 -2.70
C ASN A 37 -7.03 3.82 -2.02
N GLY A 38 -7.26 3.84 -0.72
CA GLY A 38 -7.24 5.08 0.04
C GLY A 38 -5.87 5.74 0.03
N LEU A 39 -4.82 4.94 0.19
CA LEU A 39 -3.48 5.48 0.17
C LEU A 39 -3.11 6.04 -1.20
N LEU A 40 -3.55 5.36 -2.26
CA LEU A 40 -3.32 5.86 -3.60
C LEU A 40 -4.05 7.17 -3.83
N ALA A 41 -5.30 7.24 -3.40
CA ALA A 41 -6.10 8.45 -3.56
C ALA A 41 -5.52 9.62 -2.79
N GLU A 42 -4.89 9.34 -1.64
CA GLU A 42 -4.29 10.37 -0.83
C GLU A 42 -2.89 10.74 -1.28
N GLY A 43 -2.36 10.00 -2.24
CA GLY A 43 -1.04 10.28 -2.75
C GLY A 43 0.09 9.85 -1.84
N LYS A 44 -0.18 8.92 -0.93
CA LYS A 44 0.85 8.45 0.00
C LYS A 44 1.69 7.33 -0.58
N ILE A 45 1.14 6.63 -1.57
CA ILE A 45 1.89 5.61 -2.29
C ILE A 45 1.64 5.81 -3.77
N GLU A 46 2.49 5.21 -4.57
CA GLU A 46 2.35 5.32 -6.01
C GLU A 46 2.72 4.01 -6.67
N TRP A 47 2.26 3.84 -7.88
CA TRP A 47 2.55 2.67 -8.68
C TRP A 47 3.83 2.91 -9.46
N ASP A 48 4.80 2.02 -9.30
CA ASP A 48 6.05 2.11 -10.05
C ASP A 48 5.91 1.22 -11.28
N ASN A 49 5.67 1.86 -12.41
CA ASN A 49 5.42 1.14 -13.64
C ASN A 49 6.64 0.38 -14.14
N GLU A 50 7.82 0.88 -13.84
CA GLU A 50 9.04 0.24 -14.30
C GLU A 50 9.32 -1.04 -13.56
N ARG A 51 9.04 -1.04 -12.27
CA ARG A 51 9.31 -2.20 -11.44
C ARG A 51 8.09 -3.08 -11.23
N GLY A 52 6.92 -2.55 -11.58
CA GLY A 52 5.68 -3.29 -11.41
C GLY A 52 5.30 -3.50 -9.97
N LEU A 53 5.53 -2.47 -9.15
CA LEU A 53 5.18 -2.57 -7.75
C LEU A 53 4.72 -1.22 -7.22
N TYR A 54 4.09 -1.26 -6.05
CA TYR A 54 3.70 -0.05 -5.35
C TYR A 54 4.81 0.34 -4.40
N ARG A 55 5.04 1.62 -4.28
CA ARG A 55 6.04 2.12 -3.36
C ARG A 55 5.54 3.40 -2.74
N ARG A 56 6.22 3.82 -1.69
CA ARG A 56 5.83 5.05 -1.03
C ARG A 56 6.06 6.22 -1.96
N ALA A 57 5.08 7.11 -2.05
CA ALA A 57 5.18 8.31 -2.86
C ALA A 57 6.23 9.19 -2.23
N GLY A 58 7.07 9.65 -3.04
CA GLY A 58 8.14 10.32 -2.57
C GLY A 58 8.15 11.63 -2.14
N LYS A 59 8.70 12.15 -2.06
CA LYS A 59 8.90 12.99 -1.94
C LYS A 59 9.40 13.07 -1.41
#